data_b14f1e6296a93703ff192fc88cd8170b
#
_entry.id   b14f1e6296a93703ff192fc88cd8170b
#
_cell.length_a   1.000
_cell.length_b   1.000
_cell.length_c   1.000
_cell.angle_alpha   90.00
_cell.angle_beta   90.00
_cell.angle_gamma   90.00
#
_symmetry.space_group_name_H-M   'P 1'
#
loop_
_entity.id
_entity.type
_entity.pdbx_description
1 polymer ?
#
loop_
_entity_poly.entity_id
_entity_poly.type
_entity_poly.pdbx_seq_one_letter_code
_entity_poly.pdbx_strand_id
1 'polypeptide(L)'
;MVATGIIRSRLPEHTRIVCHIKDPRLPAIAEAKGCTKTAAAVDLWQEDGLLDGAVIAMGNAPTALFRVLEVMRETGARPAAIVGIPVGFVGAAESKDALVADDSGVEYITVLGRRGGSAMAVAAVNAMASRAETTNDR
;
A
#
# COMPACT_ATOMS: atom_id res chain seq x y z
N MET A 1 -3.14 -4.44 -10.16
CA MET A 1 -4.30 -5.23 -9.68
C MET A 1 -5.14 -4.43 -8.70
N VAL A 2 -4.61 -3.98 -7.55
CA VAL A 2 -5.42 -3.22 -6.57
C VAL A 2 -6.03 -1.97 -7.20
N ALA A 3 -5.26 -1.15 -7.89
CA ALA A 3 -5.74 0.10 -8.48
C ALA A 3 -6.94 -0.05 -9.42
N THR A 4 -7.03 -1.18 -10.12
CA THR A 4 -8.13 -1.44 -11.07
C THR A 4 -9.44 -1.87 -10.40
N GLY A 5 -9.37 -2.34 -9.16
CA GLY A 5 -10.55 -2.77 -8.41
C GLY A 5 -11.18 -1.69 -7.53
N ILE A 6 -10.53 -0.55 -7.39
CA ILE A 6 -11.02 0.54 -6.53
C ILE A 6 -12.22 1.23 -7.20
N ILE A 7 -13.30 1.38 -6.45
CA ILE A 7 -14.53 2.06 -6.91
C ILE A 7 -14.33 3.56 -6.78
N ARG A 8 -13.94 4.18 -7.89
CA ARG A 8 -13.56 5.58 -7.93
C ARG A 8 -14.67 6.54 -7.46
N SER A 9 -15.92 6.21 -7.74
CA SER A 9 -17.07 7.03 -7.34
C SER A 9 -17.26 7.14 -5.82
N ARG A 10 -16.65 6.24 -5.06
CA ARG A 10 -16.67 6.28 -3.58
C ARG A 10 -15.58 7.16 -2.98
N LEU A 11 -14.57 7.53 -3.77
CA LEU A 11 -13.46 8.37 -3.31
C LEU A 11 -13.82 9.85 -3.41
N PRO A 12 -13.23 10.71 -2.57
CA PRO A 12 -13.33 12.16 -2.74
C PRO A 12 -12.88 12.59 -4.14
N GLU A 13 -13.50 13.63 -4.65
CA GLU A 13 -13.30 14.11 -6.04
C GLU A 13 -11.84 14.37 -6.40
N HIS A 14 -11.04 14.83 -5.43
CA HIS A 14 -9.63 15.17 -5.61
C HIS A 14 -8.67 13.99 -5.45
N THR A 15 -9.17 12.81 -5.08
CA THR A 15 -8.31 11.65 -4.83
C THR A 15 -7.76 11.11 -6.13
N ARG A 16 -6.44 10.97 -6.19
CA ARG A 16 -5.74 10.31 -7.29
C ARG A 16 -5.44 8.86 -6.92
N ILE A 17 -5.63 7.96 -7.87
CA ILE A 17 -5.18 6.57 -7.76
C ILE A 17 -3.88 6.46 -8.56
N VAL A 18 -2.79 6.16 -7.88
CA VAL A 18 -1.45 6.08 -8.46
C VAL A 18 -0.91 4.67 -8.34
N CYS A 19 -0.34 4.15 -9.43
CA CYS A 19 0.32 2.86 -9.46
C CYS A 19 1.53 2.93 -10.39
N HIS A 20 2.74 2.84 -9.84
CA HIS A 20 3.98 2.98 -10.59
C HIS A 20 4.52 1.68 -11.19
N ILE A 21 3.81 0.56 -11.09
CA ILE A 21 4.36 -0.76 -11.53
C ILE A 21 4.75 -0.81 -13.02
N LYS A 22 4.22 0.09 -13.82
CA LYS A 22 4.56 0.25 -15.24
C LYS A 22 5.42 1.47 -15.53
N ASP A 23 5.91 2.16 -14.50
CA ASP A 23 6.76 3.34 -14.70
C ASP A 23 8.08 2.93 -15.38
N PRO A 24 8.48 3.62 -16.46
CA PRO A 24 9.69 3.28 -17.20
C PRO A 24 10.99 3.45 -16.40
N ARG A 25 10.97 4.18 -15.28
CA ARG A 25 12.11 4.34 -14.37
C ARG A 25 12.41 3.10 -13.54
N LEU A 26 11.40 2.23 -13.32
CA LEU A 26 11.50 1.10 -12.38
C LEU A 26 12.61 0.10 -12.69
N PRO A 27 12.80 -0.36 -13.93
CA PRO A 27 13.82 -1.37 -14.21
C PRO A 27 15.22 -0.92 -13.78
N ALA A 28 15.59 0.31 -14.11
CA ALA A 28 16.90 0.87 -13.78
C ALA A 28 17.07 1.04 -12.26
N ILE A 29 16.04 1.49 -11.55
CA ILE A 29 16.07 1.67 -10.10
C ILE A 29 16.18 0.31 -9.39
N ALA A 30 15.40 -0.66 -9.81
CA ALA A 30 15.41 -2.01 -9.24
C ALA A 30 16.76 -2.69 -9.44
N GLU A 31 17.37 -2.55 -10.62
CA GLU A 31 18.70 -3.07 -10.92
C GLU A 31 19.79 -2.40 -10.08
N ALA A 32 19.79 -1.07 -10.05
CA ALA A 32 20.77 -0.29 -9.29
C ALA A 32 20.74 -0.57 -7.79
N LYS A 33 19.54 -0.83 -7.23
CA LYS A 33 19.35 -1.11 -5.81
C LYS A 33 19.35 -2.61 -5.46
N GLY A 34 19.39 -3.48 -6.45
CA GLY A 34 19.30 -4.93 -6.24
C GLY A 34 17.99 -5.36 -5.57
N CYS A 35 16.88 -4.70 -5.87
CA CYS A 35 15.58 -4.95 -5.25
C CYS A 35 14.51 -5.31 -6.28
N THR A 36 13.32 -5.68 -5.79
CA THR A 36 12.18 -5.95 -6.67
C THR A 36 11.61 -4.67 -7.28
N LYS A 37 10.96 -4.77 -8.44
CA LYS A 37 10.26 -3.63 -9.05
C LYS A 37 9.20 -3.02 -8.12
N THR A 38 8.54 -3.84 -7.32
CA THR A 38 7.52 -3.36 -6.37
C THR A 38 8.14 -2.59 -5.21
N ALA A 39 9.31 -2.98 -4.72
CA ALA A 39 10.05 -2.20 -3.74
C ALA A 39 10.58 -0.89 -4.35
N ALA A 40 11.12 -0.95 -5.57
CA ALA A 40 11.55 0.25 -6.29
C ALA A 40 10.41 1.25 -6.54
N ALA A 41 9.18 0.76 -6.75
CA ALA A 41 8.01 1.62 -6.88
C ALA A 41 7.74 2.46 -5.62
N VAL A 42 8.03 1.91 -4.45
CA VAL A 42 7.92 2.66 -3.19
C VAL A 42 8.93 3.81 -3.13
N ASP A 43 10.15 3.59 -3.62
CA ASP A 43 11.14 4.66 -3.72
C ASP A 43 10.67 5.80 -4.64
N LEU A 44 10.01 5.45 -5.75
CA LEU A 44 9.41 6.45 -6.64
C LEU A 44 8.29 7.23 -5.96
N TRP A 45 7.47 6.58 -5.14
CA TRP A 45 6.45 7.31 -4.36
C TRP A 45 7.09 8.34 -3.44
N GLN A 46 8.20 8.00 -2.83
CA GLN A 46 8.93 8.93 -1.98
C GLN A 46 9.54 10.09 -2.79
N GLU A 47 10.19 9.78 -3.91
CA GLU A 47 10.77 10.81 -4.79
C GLU A 47 9.72 11.77 -5.35
N ASP A 48 8.55 11.24 -5.72
CA ASP A 48 7.44 12.02 -6.26
C ASP A 48 6.59 12.71 -5.17
N GLY A 49 6.96 12.58 -3.89
CA GLY A 49 6.27 13.23 -2.77
C GLY A 49 4.88 12.69 -2.47
N LEU A 50 4.64 11.41 -2.78
CA LEU A 50 3.30 10.80 -2.72
C LEU A 50 3.01 10.05 -1.42
N LEU A 51 3.99 9.83 -0.54
CA LEU A 51 3.80 8.99 0.65
C LEU A 51 3.05 9.70 1.78
N ASP A 52 3.36 10.97 2.04
CA ASP A 52 2.70 11.70 3.12
C ASP A 52 1.21 11.88 2.84
N GLY A 53 0.39 11.47 3.81
CA GLY A 53 -1.07 11.58 3.73
C GLY A 53 -1.74 10.58 2.77
N ALA A 54 -0.97 9.67 2.15
CA ALA A 54 -1.52 8.68 1.23
C ALA A 54 -2.16 7.49 1.96
N VAL A 55 -3.14 6.89 1.34
CA VAL A 55 -3.57 5.53 1.66
C VAL A 55 -2.79 4.59 0.75
N ILE A 56 -1.94 3.78 1.35
CA ILE A 56 -1.10 2.80 0.64
C ILE A 56 -1.82 1.45 0.67
N ALA A 57 -2.05 0.87 -0.50
CA ALA A 57 -2.73 -0.43 -0.59
C ALA A 57 -1.89 -1.42 -1.40
N MET A 58 -1.66 -2.59 -0.83
CA MET A 58 -0.91 -3.67 -1.49
C MET A 58 -1.48 -5.04 -1.15
N GLY A 59 -1.56 -5.89 -2.16
CA GLY A 59 -2.13 -7.23 -2.03
C GLY A 59 -1.24 -8.36 -2.52
N ASN A 60 -0.09 -8.07 -3.14
CA ASN A 60 0.75 -9.11 -3.73
C ASN A 60 2.20 -9.10 -3.28
N ALA A 61 2.76 -7.95 -2.94
CA ALA A 61 4.21 -7.79 -2.83
C ALA A 61 4.67 -7.55 -1.40
N PRO A 62 5.10 -8.59 -0.68
CA PRO A 62 5.69 -8.43 0.66
C PRO A 62 6.89 -7.48 0.67
N THR A 63 7.71 -7.50 -0.37
CA THR A 63 8.88 -6.62 -0.50
C THR A 63 8.50 -5.14 -0.54
N ALA A 64 7.37 -4.79 -1.15
CA ALA A 64 6.86 -3.43 -1.15
C ALA A 64 6.42 -3.00 0.25
N LEU A 65 5.78 -3.88 1.02
CA LEU A 65 5.37 -3.57 2.40
C LEU A 65 6.58 -3.33 3.30
N PHE A 66 7.59 -4.20 3.23
CA PHE A 66 8.85 -3.97 3.94
C PHE A 66 9.47 -2.63 3.56
N ARG A 67 9.50 -2.31 2.25
CA ARG A 67 10.11 -1.06 1.78
C ARG A 67 9.35 0.18 2.25
N VAL A 68 8.03 0.14 2.31
CA VAL A 68 7.24 1.24 2.91
C VAL A 68 7.67 1.49 4.36
N LEU A 69 7.76 0.44 5.16
CA LEU A 69 8.18 0.57 6.56
C LEU A 69 9.59 1.11 6.70
N GLU A 70 10.52 0.65 5.84
CA GLU A 70 11.90 1.17 5.81
C GLU A 70 11.94 2.66 5.46
N VAL A 71 11.26 3.06 4.39
CA VAL A 71 11.21 4.47 3.94
C VAL A 71 10.60 5.37 5.02
N MET A 72 9.55 4.92 5.69
CA MET A 72 8.97 5.65 6.82
C MET A 72 10.00 5.92 7.93
N ARG A 73 10.81 4.91 8.27
CA ARG A 73 11.88 5.06 9.28
C ARG A 73 13.01 5.96 8.80
N GLU A 74 13.42 5.82 7.54
CA GLU A 74 14.52 6.58 6.96
C GLU A 74 14.20 8.06 6.76
N THR A 75 12.98 8.38 6.35
CA THR A 75 12.59 9.73 5.89
C THR A 75 11.62 10.45 6.82
N GLY A 76 10.98 9.74 7.74
CA GLY A 76 9.89 10.28 8.54
C GLY A 76 8.57 10.45 7.79
N ALA A 77 8.45 9.92 6.58
CA ALA A 77 7.21 9.95 5.81
C ALA A 77 6.07 9.30 6.59
N ARG A 78 4.88 9.91 6.54
CA ARG A 78 3.70 9.45 7.29
C ARG A 78 2.49 9.28 6.37
N PRO A 79 2.26 8.08 5.85
CA PRO A 79 1.00 7.74 5.19
C PRO A 79 -0.19 7.96 6.13
N ALA A 80 -1.35 8.24 5.56
CA ALA A 80 -2.60 8.32 6.33
C ALA A 80 -3.05 6.95 6.82
N ALA A 81 -2.87 5.92 5.99
CA ALA A 81 -3.14 4.53 6.35
C ALA A 81 -2.41 3.56 5.42
N ILE A 82 -2.18 2.35 5.91
CA ILE A 82 -1.60 1.25 5.15
C ILE A 82 -2.57 0.08 5.13
N VAL A 83 -3.02 -0.30 3.94
CA VAL A 83 -3.75 -1.54 3.69
C VAL A 83 -2.73 -2.56 3.20
N GLY A 84 -2.13 -3.28 4.14
CA GLY A 84 -1.04 -4.22 3.88
C GLY A 84 -1.53 -5.66 3.97
N ILE A 85 -1.94 -6.25 2.86
CA ILE A 85 -2.52 -7.60 2.80
C ILE A 85 -1.81 -8.45 1.73
N PRO A 86 -0.48 -8.51 1.69
CA PRO A 86 0.21 -9.37 0.75
C PRO A 86 -0.10 -10.84 1.00
N VAL A 87 -0.10 -11.61 -0.07
CA VAL A 87 -0.34 -13.06 -0.07
C VAL A 87 0.94 -13.81 -0.46
N GLY A 88 1.13 -14.99 0.08
CA GLY A 88 2.21 -15.89 -0.36
C GLY A 88 2.87 -16.65 0.77
N PHE A 89 3.90 -17.45 0.38
CA PHE A 89 4.63 -18.34 1.28
C PHE A 89 5.92 -17.70 1.79
N VAL A 90 6.55 -16.81 1.02
CA VAL A 90 7.82 -16.18 1.37
C VAL A 90 7.61 -14.70 1.60
N GLY A 91 7.83 -14.28 2.83
CA GLY A 91 7.79 -12.87 3.24
C GLY A 91 6.39 -12.28 3.50
N ALA A 92 5.31 -12.93 3.10
CA ALA A 92 3.96 -12.38 3.28
C ALA A 92 3.59 -12.26 4.77
N ALA A 93 3.70 -13.33 5.53
CA ALA A 93 3.43 -13.31 6.97
C ALA A 93 4.37 -12.36 7.69
N GLU A 94 5.67 -12.45 7.41
CA GLU A 94 6.72 -11.66 8.04
C GLU A 94 6.57 -10.16 7.78
N SER A 95 6.16 -9.77 6.57
CA SER A 95 5.93 -8.35 6.25
C SER A 95 4.74 -7.77 7.02
N LYS A 96 3.72 -8.57 7.24
CA LYS A 96 2.54 -8.17 8.03
C LYS A 96 2.82 -8.14 9.52
N ASP A 97 3.65 -9.06 10.02
CA ASP A 97 4.14 -9.02 11.39
C ASP A 97 4.98 -7.75 11.62
N ALA A 98 5.82 -7.38 10.66
CA ALA A 98 6.57 -6.13 10.70
C ALA A 98 5.66 -4.89 10.70
N LEU A 99 4.56 -4.91 9.95
CA LEU A 99 3.57 -3.85 9.96
C LEU A 99 2.90 -3.70 11.32
N VAL A 100 2.51 -4.81 11.95
CA VAL A 100 1.91 -4.82 13.29
C VAL A 100 2.89 -4.33 14.35
N ALA A 101 4.17 -4.67 14.22
CA ALA A 101 5.23 -4.27 15.14
C ALA A 101 5.70 -2.81 14.92
N ASP A 102 5.30 -2.16 13.83
CA ASP A 102 5.67 -0.78 13.55
C ASP A 102 5.09 0.18 14.59
N ASP A 103 5.93 1.03 15.15
CA ASP A 103 5.59 1.95 16.23
C ASP A 103 5.39 3.42 15.78
N SER A 104 5.31 3.65 14.48
CA SER A 104 5.12 5.00 13.92
C SER A 104 3.78 5.64 14.28
N GLY A 105 2.80 4.85 14.67
CA GLY A 105 1.42 5.30 14.92
C GLY A 105 0.57 5.45 13.66
N VAL A 106 1.09 5.05 12.50
CA VAL A 106 0.32 5.05 11.25
C VAL A 106 -0.76 3.98 11.32
N GLU A 107 -1.99 4.35 10.99
CA GLU A 107 -3.13 3.43 10.95
C GLU A 107 -2.93 2.36 9.88
N TYR A 108 -3.37 1.14 10.15
CA TYR A 108 -3.24 0.05 9.17
C TYR A 108 -4.37 -0.97 9.27
N ILE A 109 -4.55 -1.69 8.17
CA ILE A 109 -5.37 -2.90 8.08
C ILE A 109 -4.51 -4.02 7.50
N THR A 110 -4.55 -5.18 8.14
CA THR A 110 -3.88 -6.38 7.65
C THR A 110 -4.68 -7.64 7.97
N VAL A 111 -4.29 -8.74 7.33
CA VAL A 111 -4.75 -10.09 7.64
C VAL A 111 -3.52 -10.93 7.93
N LEU A 112 -3.33 -11.31 9.16
CA LEU A 112 -2.13 -12.04 9.60
C LEU A 112 -1.97 -13.40 8.89
N GLY A 113 -0.74 -13.87 8.82
CA GLY A 113 -0.38 -15.12 8.18
C GLY A 113 -0.25 -15.00 6.66
N ARG A 114 -0.41 -16.11 5.98
CA ARG A 114 -0.17 -16.22 4.53
C ARG A 114 -1.33 -15.73 3.65
N ARG A 115 -2.52 -15.58 4.22
CA ARG A 115 -3.71 -15.14 3.50
C ARG A 115 -3.61 -13.67 3.13
N GLY A 116 -4.14 -13.34 1.98
CA GLY A 116 -4.14 -11.98 1.49
C GLY A 116 -4.56 -11.96 0.02
N GLY A 117 -4.11 -10.93 -0.66
CA GLY A 117 -4.32 -10.77 -2.09
C GLY A 117 -4.91 -9.43 -2.48
N SER A 118 -4.83 -9.12 -3.75
CA SER A 118 -5.36 -7.87 -4.30
C SER A 118 -6.85 -7.71 -4.07
N ALA A 119 -7.63 -8.80 -4.13
CA ALA A 119 -9.07 -8.75 -3.88
C ALA A 119 -9.40 -8.32 -2.44
N MET A 120 -8.66 -8.83 -1.46
CA MET A 120 -8.82 -8.42 -0.06
C MET A 120 -8.43 -6.96 0.15
N ALA A 121 -7.31 -6.53 -0.44
CA ALA A 121 -6.86 -5.14 -0.35
C ALA A 121 -7.89 -4.19 -0.98
N VAL A 122 -8.41 -4.53 -2.15
CA VAL A 122 -9.48 -3.79 -2.83
C VAL A 122 -10.73 -3.70 -1.97
N ALA A 123 -11.18 -4.82 -1.40
CA ALA A 123 -12.35 -4.86 -0.53
C ALA A 123 -12.20 -3.95 0.68
N ALA A 124 -11.02 -3.95 1.31
CA ALA A 124 -10.74 -3.08 2.45
C ALA A 124 -10.79 -1.59 2.05
N VAL A 125 -10.15 -1.21 0.95
CA VAL A 125 -10.18 0.17 0.45
C VAL A 125 -11.59 0.62 0.11
N ASN A 126 -12.34 -0.19 -0.63
CA ASN A 126 -13.71 0.13 -1.02
C ASN A 126 -14.67 0.21 0.18
N ALA A 127 -14.45 -0.62 1.21
CA ALA A 127 -15.22 -0.56 2.45
C ALA A 127 -14.96 0.75 3.20
N MET A 128 -13.71 1.18 3.32
CA MET A 128 -13.37 2.47 3.93
C MET A 128 -13.93 3.66 3.16
N ALA A 129 -14.02 3.53 1.84
CA ALA A 129 -14.54 4.58 0.96
C ALA A 129 -16.08 4.64 0.91
N SER A 130 -16.79 3.72 1.55
CA SER A 130 -18.27 3.63 1.50
C SER A 130 -18.98 4.53 2.51
N ARG A 131 -18.31 5.50 3.11
CA ARG A 131 -18.85 6.39 4.15
C ARG A 131 -20.16 7.09 3.77
N ALA A 132 -20.33 7.42 2.49
CA ALA A 132 -21.57 8.06 2.01
C ALA A 132 -22.82 7.17 2.13
N GLU A 133 -22.64 5.85 2.11
CA GLU A 133 -23.75 4.88 2.23
C GLU A 133 -24.25 4.74 3.67
N THR A 134 -23.40 4.98 4.66
CA THR A 134 -23.76 4.87 6.09
C THR A 134 -24.49 6.09 6.63
N THR A 135 -24.45 7.23 5.95
CA THR A 135 -25.11 8.46 6.36
C THR A 135 -26.54 8.61 5.84
N ASN A 136 -26.96 7.79 4.88
CA ASN A 136 -28.30 7.85 4.28
C ASN A 136 -29.35 7.00 5.00
N ASP A 137 -28.98 6.18 5.96
CA ASP A 137 -29.89 5.34 6.75
C ASP A 137 -30.42 6.02 8.03
N ARG A 138 -30.34 7.33 8.07
CA ARG A 138 -30.86 8.17 9.14
C ARG A 138 -31.81 9.24 8.56
#